data_82e47fd1234f0311f7146ac566b0a24d
#
_entry.id   82e47fd1234f0311f7146ac566b0a24d
#
_cell.length_a   1.000
_cell.length_b   1.000
_cell.length_c   1.000
_cell.angle_alpha   90.00
_cell.angle_beta   90.00
_cell.angle_gamma   90.00
#
_symmetry.space_group_name_H-M   'P 1'
#
loop_
_entity.id
_entity.type
_entity.pdbx_description
1 polymer ?
#
loop_
_entity_poly.entity_id
_entity_poly.type
_entity_poly.pdbx_seq_one_letter_code
_entity_poly.pdbx_strand_id
1 'polypeptide(L)'
;MSILELTAVELGKKIKDKEITVVEATKAALEQIKAVESDVHGYVSYDEESALKRAEEVQKGIDDGTYTGPLAGVPIAIKDNICTKGYTTTCSSKILENFVPTYSAQAVENLIKEGVVFLGKTNMDEFAMGSTTETSAYGVTCLLYTSP
;
A
#
# COMPACT_ATOMS: atom_id res chain seq x y z
N MET A 1 -7.65 20.98 -3.94
CA MET A 1 -6.48 20.07 -3.89
C MET A 1 -7.03 18.66 -3.72
N SER A 2 -6.70 17.76 -4.61
CA SER A 2 -7.14 16.36 -4.51
C SER A 2 -6.48 15.68 -3.31
N ILE A 3 -7.15 14.70 -2.69
CA ILE A 3 -6.56 13.87 -1.61
C ILE A 3 -5.24 13.24 -2.07
N LEU A 4 -5.15 12.86 -3.34
CA LEU A 4 -3.98 12.22 -3.94
C LEU A 4 -2.78 13.16 -4.19
N GLU A 5 -2.97 14.47 -4.08
CA GLU A 5 -1.89 15.47 -4.21
C GLU A 5 -1.24 15.81 -2.87
N LEU A 6 -1.82 15.35 -1.76
CA LEU A 6 -1.28 15.58 -0.42
C LEU A 6 -0.07 14.68 -0.15
N THR A 7 0.92 15.23 0.54
CA THR A 7 1.97 14.38 1.12
C THR A 7 1.39 13.48 2.24
N ALA A 8 2.06 12.39 2.56
CA ALA A 8 1.63 11.48 3.63
C ALA A 8 1.43 12.21 4.98
N VAL A 9 2.29 13.18 5.30
CA VAL A 9 2.23 13.96 6.54
C VAL A 9 1.04 14.93 6.52
N GLU A 10 0.80 15.60 5.38
CA GLU A 10 -0.37 16.48 5.22
C GLU A 10 -1.68 15.72 5.30
N LEU A 11 -1.75 14.54 4.65
CA LEU A 11 -2.91 13.66 4.72
C LEU A 11 -3.17 13.19 6.15
N GLY A 12 -2.14 12.69 6.84
CA GLY A 12 -2.27 12.26 8.23
C GLY A 12 -2.71 13.39 9.16
N LYS A 13 -2.26 14.64 8.91
CA LYS A 13 -2.74 15.82 9.65
C LYS A 13 -4.21 16.06 9.38
N LYS A 14 -4.65 16.08 8.12
CA LYS A 14 -6.07 16.32 7.75
C LYS A 14 -7.00 15.24 8.31
N ILE A 15 -6.53 13.98 8.38
CA ILE A 15 -7.30 12.91 9.00
C ILE A 15 -7.47 13.17 10.51
N LYS A 16 -6.41 13.56 11.22
CA LYS A 16 -6.49 13.89 12.64
C LYS A 16 -7.35 15.14 12.92
N ASP A 17 -7.29 16.12 12.03
CA ASP A 17 -8.11 17.34 12.10
C ASP A 17 -9.58 17.08 11.70
N LYS A 18 -9.92 15.83 11.34
CA LYS A 18 -11.26 15.37 10.89
C LYS A 18 -11.77 16.06 9.62
N GLU A 19 -10.88 16.60 8.80
CA GLU A 19 -11.19 17.17 7.49
C GLU A 19 -11.40 16.08 6.42
N ILE A 20 -10.73 14.93 6.58
CA ILE A 20 -10.79 13.76 5.70
C ILE A 20 -10.91 12.52 6.59
N THR A 21 -11.76 11.57 6.23
CA THR A 21 -11.82 10.28 6.91
C THR A 21 -10.79 9.30 6.34
N VAL A 22 -10.36 8.32 7.14
CA VAL A 22 -9.46 7.24 6.69
C VAL A 22 -10.08 6.47 5.53
N VAL A 23 -11.40 6.25 5.58
CA VAL A 23 -12.15 5.54 4.54
C VAL A 23 -12.16 6.33 3.22
N GLU A 24 -12.35 7.65 3.26
CA GLU A 24 -12.28 8.51 2.07
C GLU A 24 -10.88 8.49 1.45
N ALA A 25 -9.83 8.63 2.25
CA ALA A 25 -8.45 8.56 1.79
C ALA A 25 -8.12 7.21 1.14
N THR A 26 -8.56 6.12 1.76
CA THR A 26 -8.36 4.75 1.24
C THR A 26 -9.13 4.53 -0.05
N LYS A 27 -10.39 4.96 -0.12
CA LYS A 27 -11.19 4.86 -1.35
C LYS A 27 -10.58 5.65 -2.50
N ALA A 28 -10.14 6.88 -2.27
CA ALA A 28 -9.51 7.69 -3.31
C ALA A 28 -8.25 7.00 -3.89
N ALA A 29 -7.42 6.40 -3.03
CA ALA A 29 -6.24 5.66 -3.47
C ALA A 29 -6.61 4.39 -4.26
N LEU A 30 -7.61 3.61 -3.81
CA LEU A 30 -8.08 2.41 -4.49
C LEU A 30 -8.75 2.73 -5.84
N GLU A 31 -9.51 3.80 -5.94
CA GLU A 31 -10.11 4.26 -7.20
C GLU A 31 -9.02 4.67 -8.20
N GLN A 32 -7.97 5.35 -7.75
CA GLN A 32 -6.83 5.67 -8.61
C GLN A 32 -6.11 4.39 -9.09
N ILE A 33 -5.88 3.42 -8.22
CA ILE A 33 -5.30 2.13 -8.62
C ILE A 33 -6.16 1.50 -9.72
N LYS A 34 -7.46 1.37 -9.51
CA LYS A 34 -8.38 0.79 -10.50
C LYS A 34 -8.36 1.53 -11.84
N ALA A 35 -8.20 2.85 -11.82
CA ALA A 35 -8.21 3.67 -13.02
C ALA A 35 -6.96 3.50 -13.89
N VAL A 36 -5.79 3.21 -13.28
CA VAL A 36 -4.51 3.25 -13.99
C VAL A 36 -3.73 1.94 -13.98
N GLU A 37 -4.08 0.98 -13.13
CA GLU A 37 -3.28 -0.23 -12.92
C GLU A 37 -3.18 -1.11 -14.17
N SER A 38 -4.21 -1.12 -15.02
CA SER A 38 -4.17 -1.81 -16.32
C SER A 38 -3.06 -1.32 -17.24
N ASP A 39 -2.66 -0.06 -17.09
CA ASP A 39 -1.65 0.59 -17.94
C ASP A 39 -0.29 0.68 -17.22
N VAL A 40 -0.32 0.84 -15.88
CA VAL A 40 0.89 1.09 -15.08
C VAL A 40 1.54 -0.20 -14.60
N HIS A 41 0.77 -1.23 -14.22
CA HIS A 41 1.27 -2.49 -13.65
C HIS A 41 2.17 -2.28 -12.42
N GLY A 42 1.75 -1.38 -11.53
CA GLY A 42 2.51 -1.02 -10.32
C GLY A 42 2.34 -2.01 -9.17
N TYR A 43 1.25 -2.79 -9.17
CA TYR A 43 0.95 -3.74 -8.11
C TYR A 43 1.03 -5.20 -8.60
N VAL A 44 1.60 -6.07 -7.79
CA VAL A 44 1.48 -7.52 -7.94
C VAL A 44 0.12 -8.00 -7.44
N SER A 45 -0.33 -7.41 -6.33
CA SER A 45 -1.65 -7.68 -5.75
C SER A 45 -2.12 -6.52 -4.89
N TYR A 46 -3.43 -6.29 -4.86
CA TYR A 46 -4.08 -5.40 -3.90
C TYR A 46 -5.42 -6.00 -3.47
N ASP A 47 -5.88 -5.65 -2.27
CA ASP A 47 -7.10 -6.18 -1.68
C ASP A 47 -7.95 -5.03 -1.12
N GLU A 48 -8.95 -4.65 -1.89
CA GLU A 48 -9.86 -3.55 -1.56
C GLU A 48 -10.66 -3.81 -0.29
N GLU A 49 -11.18 -5.03 -0.13
CA GLU A 49 -12.03 -5.38 1.02
C GLU A 49 -11.23 -5.29 2.32
N SER A 50 -10.05 -5.91 2.34
CA SER A 50 -9.15 -5.86 3.50
C SER A 50 -8.68 -4.43 3.80
N ALA A 51 -8.36 -3.64 2.77
CA ALA A 51 -7.95 -2.25 2.94
C ALA A 51 -9.07 -1.38 3.54
N LEU A 52 -10.30 -1.51 3.05
CA LEU A 52 -11.45 -0.76 3.57
C LEU A 52 -11.80 -1.18 5.01
N LYS A 53 -11.79 -2.48 5.29
CA LYS A 53 -11.99 -2.98 6.65
C LYS A 53 -10.93 -2.42 7.61
N ARG A 54 -9.67 -2.44 7.21
CA ARG A 54 -8.59 -1.86 8.00
C ARG A 54 -8.76 -0.34 8.17
N ALA A 55 -9.23 0.37 7.15
CA ALA A 55 -9.50 1.80 7.23
C ALA A 55 -10.56 2.13 8.29
N GLU A 56 -11.62 1.33 8.39
CA GLU A 56 -12.66 1.48 9.42
C GLU A 56 -12.12 1.21 10.84
N GLU A 57 -11.28 0.17 10.99
CA GLU A 57 -10.62 -0.16 12.26
C GLU A 57 -9.70 0.98 12.71
N VAL A 58 -8.90 1.51 11.77
CA VAL A 58 -7.96 2.59 12.06
C VAL A 58 -8.70 3.90 12.35
N GLN A 59 -9.80 4.19 11.64
CA GLN A 59 -10.64 5.35 11.95
C GLN A 59 -11.12 5.33 13.41
N LYS A 60 -11.62 4.18 13.87
CA LYS A 60 -12.02 4.00 15.28
C LYS A 60 -10.85 4.22 16.24
N GLY A 61 -9.68 3.66 15.90
CA GLY A 61 -8.48 3.82 16.72
C GLY A 61 -7.94 5.25 16.76
N ILE A 62 -8.19 6.07 15.73
CA ILE A 62 -7.91 7.51 15.77
C ILE A 62 -8.91 8.23 16.67
N ASP A 63 -10.20 7.90 16.55
CA ASP A 63 -11.26 8.53 17.32
C ASP A 63 -11.18 8.24 18.83
N ASP A 64 -10.68 7.06 19.20
CA ASP A 64 -10.49 6.67 20.61
C ASP A 64 -9.08 7.00 21.15
N GLY A 65 -8.19 7.54 20.32
CA GLY A 65 -6.84 7.97 20.70
C GLY A 65 -5.80 6.85 20.71
N THR A 66 -6.10 5.67 20.17
CA THR A 66 -5.14 4.56 20.04
C THR A 66 -4.04 4.91 19.03
N TYR A 67 -4.41 5.51 17.89
CA TYR A 67 -3.47 5.93 16.85
C TYR A 67 -3.32 7.45 16.84
N THR A 68 -2.17 7.94 17.29
CA THR A 68 -1.86 9.38 17.40
C THR A 68 -0.69 9.83 16.51
N GLY A 69 0.01 8.88 15.89
CA GLY A 69 1.18 9.12 15.04
C GLY A 69 0.88 9.95 13.79
N PRO A 70 1.91 10.49 13.13
CA PRO A 70 1.74 11.33 11.94
C PRO A 70 1.25 10.57 10.71
N LEU A 71 1.37 9.24 10.69
CA LEU A 71 0.96 8.38 9.58
C LEU A 71 -0.35 7.62 9.84
N ALA A 72 -1.03 7.90 10.96
CA ALA A 72 -2.29 7.24 11.29
C ALA A 72 -3.35 7.50 10.21
N GLY A 73 -3.88 6.43 9.65
CA GLY A 73 -4.90 6.46 8.59
C GLY A 73 -4.35 6.67 7.18
N VAL A 74 -3.04 6.83 7.00
CA VAL A 74 -2.45 7.03 5.67
C VAL A 74 -2.43 5.71 4.90
N PRO A 75 -3.01 5.64 3.68
CA PRO A 75 -2.92 4.47 2.82
C PRO A 75 -1.51 4.35 2.24
N ILE A 76 -0.93 3.15 2.31
CA ILE A 76 0.41 2.85 1.79
C ILE A 76 0.44 1.55 1.00
N ALA A 77 1.41 1.44 0.10
CA ALA A 77 1.78 0.21 -0.58
C ALA A 77 3.10 -0.35 -0.02
N ILE A 78 3.27 -1.66 -0.07
CA ILE A 78 4.48 -2.35 0.41
C ILE A 78 5.11 -3.12 -0.74
N LYS A 79 6.41 -2.95 -0.91
CA LYS A 79 7.16 -3.68 -1.94
C LYS A 79 7.07 -5.19 -1.73
N ASP A 80 6.94 -5.93 -2.82
CA ASP A 80 6.63 -7.37 -2.77
C ASP A 80 7.77 -8.29 -2.25
N ASN A 81 8.92 -7.74 -1.91
CA ASN A 81 9.98 -8.45 -1.18
C ASN A 81 9.95 -8.23 0.35
N ILE A 82 9.00 -7.44 0.86
CA ILE A 82 8.89 -7.17 2.29
C ILE A 82 7.83 -8.10 2.87
N CYS A 83 8.25 -9.03 3.73
CA CYS A 83 7.35 -9.97 4.38
C CYS A 83 6.24 -9.24 5.14
N THR A 84 5.01 -9.57 4.82
CA THR A 84 3.81 -9.02 5.45
C THR A 84 2.89 -10.18 5.81
N LYS A 85 2.74 -10.45 7.10
CA LYS A 85 1.94 -11.57 7.60
C LYS A 85 0.52 -11.54 7.05
N GLY A 86 0.08 -12.66 6.48
CA GLY A 86 -1.25 -12.80 5.91
C GLY A 86 -1.41 -12.29 4.48
N TYR A 87 -0.38 -11.64 3.91
CA TYR A 87 -0.36 -11.18 2.51
C TYR A 87 0.63 -12.01 1.70
N THR A 88 0.21 -12.44 0.51
CA THR A 88 1.12 -13.11 -0.43
C THR A 88 2.32 -12.21 -0.71
N THR A 89 3.52 -12.77 -0.63
CA THR A 89 4.79 -12.05 -0.80
C THR A 89 5.66 -12.84 -1.75
N THR A 90 5.71 -12.44 -3.02
CA THR A 90 6.25 -13.29 -4.09
C THR A 90 7.66 -12.90 -4.54
N CYS A 91 8.18 -11.75 -4.11
CA CYS A 91 9.39 -11.15 -4.70
C CYS A 91 9.30 -11.03 -6.24
N SER A 92 8.09 -10.83 -6.77
CA SER A 92 7.77 -10.85 -8.20
C SER A 92 8.24 -12.11 -8.93
N SER A 93 8.29 -13.27 -8.24
CA SER A 93 8.71 -14.56 -8.76
C SER A 93 7.57 -15.59 -8.72
N LYS A 94 7.46 -16.41 -9.77
CA LYS A 94 6.55 -17.57 -9.81
C LYS A 94 6.91 -18.64 -8.77
N ILE A 95 8.15 -18.71 -8.34
CA ILE A 95 8.60 -19.66 -7.31
C ILE A 95 7.87 -19.43 -5.98
N LEU A 96 7.56 -18.15 -5.66
CA LEU A 96 6.90 -17.75 -4.43
C LEU A 96 5.44 -17.34 -4.62
N GLU A 97 4.81 -17.65 -5.75
CA GLU A 97 3.44 -17.15 -6.08
C GLU A 97 2.38 -17.46 -5.02
N ASN A 98 2.57 -18.53 -4.24
CA ASN A 98 1.65 -18.93 -3.17
C ASN A 98 2.26 -18.74 -1.76
N PHE A 99 3.38 -18.05 -1.63
CA PHE A 99 4.04 -17.89 -0.35
C PHE A 99 3.36 -16.79 0.49
N VAL A 100 2.83 -17.19 1.63
CA VAL A 100 2.28 -16.28 2.64
C VAL A 100 3.15 -16.32 3.89
N PRO A 101 3.86 -15.24 4.22
CA PRO A 101 4.73 -15.19 5.39
C PRO A 101 3.94 -15.40 6.69
N THR A 102 4.54 -16.12 7.63
CA THR A 102 4.00 -16.30 8.99
C THR A 102 4.34 -15.16 9.94
N TYR A 103 5.19 -14.23 9.50
CA TYR A 103 5.66 -13.04 10.23
C TYR A 103 5.70 -11.82 9.31
N SER A 104 5.75 -10.64 9.91
CA SER A 104 6.01 -9.38 9.19
C SER A 104 7.44 -8.89 9.43
N ALA A 105 8.00 -8.18 8.45
CA ALA A 105 9.24 -7.44 8.62
C ALA A 105 9.07 -6.37 9.72
N GLN A 106 10.14 -6.04 10.46
CA GLN A 106 10.07 -5.06 11.54
C GLN A 106 9.53 -3.69 11.09
N ALA A 107 9.86 -3.27 9.87
CA ALA A 107 9.35 -2.02 9.30
C ALA A 107 7.81 -2.07 9.16
N VAL A 108 7.26 -3.21 8.71
CA VAL A 108 5.81 -3.42 8.60
C VAL A 108 5.15 -3.42 9.98
N GLU A 109 5.75 -4.09 10.97
CA GLU A 109 5.24 -4.07 12.35
C GLU A 109 5.17 -2.65 12.93
N ASN A 110 6.18 -1.83 12.63
CA ASN A 110 6.19 -0.43 13.06
C ASN A 110 5.07 0.38 12.37
N LEU A 111 4.87 0.19 11.06
CA LEU A 111 3.80 0.84 10.31
C LEU A 111 2.40 0.41 10.79
N ILE A 112 2.21 -0.87 11.14
CA ILE A 112 0.95 -1.37 11.72
C ILE A 112 0.65 -0.65 13.04
N LYS A 113 1.67 -0.46 13.89
CA LYS A 113 1.54 0.26 15.18
C LYS A 113 1.21 1.74 15.00
N GLU A 114 1.68 2.36 13.92
CA GLU A 114 1.34 3.74 13.56
C GLU A 114 -0.10 3.87 13.02
N GLY A 115 -0.78 2.76 12.72
CA GLY A 115 -2.15 2.80 12.21
C GLY A 115 -2.25 3.13 10.73
N VAL A 116 -1.29 2.72 9.90
CA VAL A 116 -1.41 2.86 8.44
C VAL A 116 -2.42 1.86 7.85
N VAL A 117 -2.87 2.13 6.62
CA VAL A 117 -3.73 1.24 5.85
C VAL A 117 -2.95 0.66 4.68
N PHE A 118 -2.76 -0.66 4.63
CA PHE A 118 -2.10 -1.34 3.52
C PHE A 118 -3.05 -1.52 2.34
N LEU A 119 -2.63 -1.08 1.15
CA LEU A 119 -3.38 -1.24 -0.08
C LEU A 119 -3.04 -2.55 -0.81
N GLY A 120 -1.76 -2.89 -0.85
CA GLY A 120 -1.26 -4.05 -1.58
C GLY A 120 0.25 -4.12 -1.68
N LYS A 121 0.72 -5.04 -2.54
CA LYS A 121 2.13 -5.35 -2.77
C LYS A 121 2.56 -4.80 -4.12
N THR A 122 3.61 -3.97 -4.13
CA THR A 122 4.10 -3.34 -5.36
C THR A 122 5.08 -4.21 -6.11
N ASN A 123 5.02 -4.09 -7.44
CA ASN A 123 5.86 -4.80 -8.38
C ASN A 123 7.34 -4.45 -8.23
N MET A 124 8.19 -5.37 -8.67
CA MET A 124 9.64 -5.25 -8.58
C MET A 124 10.31 -6.22 -9.56
N ASP A 125 11.61 -6.08 -9.79
CA ASP A 125 12.38 -7.11 -10.45
C ASP A 125 12.43 -8.39 -9.59
N GLU A 126 12.43 -9.56 -10.24
CA GLU A 126 12.47 -10.84 -9.55
C GLU A 126 13.62 -10.90 -8.55
N PHE A 127 13.30 -11.19 -7.27
CA PHE A 127 14.22 -11.19 -6.13
C PHE A 127 15.05 -9.90 -5.97
N ALA A 128 14.53 -8.75 -6.43
CA ALA A 128 15.21 -7.45 -6.40
C ALA A 128 16.51 -7.39 -7.22
N MET A 129 16.65 -8.24 -8.25
CA MET A 129 17.82 -8.32 -9.10
C MET A 129 17.63 -7.51 -10.39
N GLY A 130 17.39 -6.22 -10.26
CA GLY A 130 17.19 -5.29 -11.37
C GLY A 130 16.71 -3.92 -10.89
N SER A 131 16.34 -3.03 -11.83
CA SER A 131 15.90 -1.66 -11.55
C SER A 131 14.75 -1.18 -12.44
N THR A 132 14.19 -2.06 -13.29
CA THR A 132 13.24 -1.69 -14.35
C THR A 132 11.97 -2.54 -14.36
N THR A 133 11.85 -3.51 -13.45
CA THR A 133 10.78 -4.54 -13.39
C THR A 133 10.73 -5.48 -14.63
N GLU A 134 11.71 -5.44 -15.52
CA GLU A 134 11.75 -6.28 -16.72
C GLU A 134 11.77 -7.77 -16.40
N THR A 135 12.32 -8.16 -15.26
CA THR A 135 12.41 -9.57 -14.83
C THR A 135 11.22 -10.02 -13.99
N SER A 136 10.25 -9.14 -13.74
CA SER A 136 9.05 -9.50 -12.97
C SER A 136 8.23 -10.57 -13.67
N ALA A 137 7.82 -11.59 -12.93
CA ALA A 137 6.91 -12.63 -13.43
C ALA A 137 5.45 -12.10 -13.62
N TYR A 138 5.16 -10.89 -13.17
CA TYR A 138 3.84 -10.24 -13.23
C TYR A 138 3.77 -9.12 -14.27
N GLY A 139 4.82 -8.95 -15.08
CA GLY A 139 4.89 -7.93 -16.13
C GLY A 139 5.70 -6.70 -15.73
N VAL A 140 5.98 -5.85 -16.72
CA VAL A 140 6.80 -4.65 -16.56
C VAL A 140 5.92 -3.50 -16.07
N THR A 141 6.40 -2.76 -15.07
CA THR A 141 5.75 -1.51 -14.62
C THR A 141 6.09 -0.37 -15.58
N CYS A 142 5.06 0.30 -16.10
CA CYS A 142 5.23 1.47 -16.95
C CYS A 142 5.65 2.68 -16.12
N LEU A 143 6.80 3.27 -16.44
CA LEU A 143 7.26 4.52 -15.83
C LEU A 143 6.73 5.71 -16.65
N LEU A 144 5.74 6.42 -16.13
CA LEU A 144 5.02 7.50 -16.82
C LEU A 144 5.92 8.60 -17.42
N TYR A 145 7.12 8.79 -16.89
CA TYR A 145 8.08 9.80 -17.36
C TYR A 145 9.19 9.25 -18.26
N THR A 146 9.25 7.94 -18.49
CA THR A 146 10.27 7.28 -19.32
C THR A 146 9.67 6.38 -20.40
N SER A 147 8.36 6.09 -20.34
CA SER A 147 7.68 5.34 -21.39
C SER A 147 7.35 6.25 -22.57
N PRO A 148 7.55 5.79 -23.81
CA PRO A 148 7.21 6.54 -25.02
C PRO A 148 5.71 6.78 -25.16
#